data_8b3b2e9c1d992b691b84e51e46ee6dab
#
_entry.id   8b3b2e9c1d992b691b84e51e46ee6dab
#
_cell.length_a   1.000
_cell.length_b   1.000
_cell.length_c   1.000
_cell.angle_alpha   90.00
_cell.angle_beta   90.00
_cell.angle_gamma   90.00
#
_symmetry.space_group_name_H-M   'P 1'
#
loop_
_entity.id
_entity.type
_entity.pdbx_description
1 polymer ?
#
loop_
_entity_poly.entity_id
_entity_poly.type
_entity_poly.pdbx_seq_one_letter_code
_entity_poly.pdbx_strand_id
1 'polypeptide(L)'
;DDDRAATIAILGGGAIGLLAGLVLLDYGYQNIWIAETNQLRRSMLEKLGNFQTYDPRDTAASPQNVDMIIDAVGSGDTRRAASALVRPGGVIVHIGLQDNLDGLDSRRITLQEITFKGTYCYRNDDFAEALRLLHEGAVTGSGWVDVRPLADGAKAFQDIHNGTAPPKIILDITA
;
A
#
# COMPACT_ATOMS: atom_id res chain seq x y z
N ASP A 1 3.28 17.19 -15.79
CA ASP A 1 2.60 16.32 -16.76
C ASP A 1 1.89 15.23 -15.97
N ASP A 2 0.58 15.12 -16.18
CA ASP A 2 -0.28 14.10 -15.56
C ASP A 2 -0.10 12.81 -16.38
N ASP A 3 1.00 12.08 -16.12
CA ASP A 3 1.33 10.85 -16.83
C ASP A 3 0.62 9.65 -16.17
N ARG A 4 -0.64 9.43 -16.55
CA ARG A 4 -1.45 8.30 -16.09
C ARG A 4 -0.97 6.94 -16.60
N ALA A 5 0.02 6.93 -17.50
CA ALA A 5 0.71 5.71 -17.94
C ALA A 5 1.85 5.31 -16.97
N ALA A 6 2.14 6.13 -15.95
CA ALA A 6 3.19 5.87 -14.98
C ALA A 6 3.01 4.49 -14.31
N THR A 7 4.11 3.77 -14.16
CA THR A 7 4.17 2.53 -13.39
C THR A 7 4.30 2.86 -11.91
N ILE A 8 3.34 2.40 -11.11
CA ILE A 8 3.31 2.65 -9.67
C ILE A 8 3.42 1.32 -8.93
N ALA A 9 4.32 1.22 -7.97
CA ALA A 9 4.43 0.06 -7.09
C ALA A 9 4.11 0.44 -5.64
N ILE A 10 3.25 -0.35 -5.01
CA ILE A 10 2.87 -0.21 -3.60
C ILE A 10 3.49 -1.39 -2.84
N LEU A 11 4.30 -1.10 -1.85
CA LEU A 11 4.92 -2.10 -1.00
C LEU A 11 4.06 -2.29 0.25
N GLY A 12 3.41 -3.46 0.32
CA GLY A 12 2.45 -3.85 1.36
C GLY A 12 0.98 -3.74 0.92
N GLY A 13 0.29 -4.89 0.86
CA GLY A 13 -1.12 -5.03 0.52
C GLY A 13 -2.08 -4.97 1.73
N GLY A 14 -1.66 -4.31 2.80
CA GLY A 14 -2.51 -4.02 3.97
C GLY A 14 -3.54 -2.93 3.68
N ALA A 15 -4.25 -2.47 4.72
CA ALA A 15 -5.30 -1.45 4.58
C ALA A 15 -4.78 -0.16 3.90
N ILE A 16 -3.59 0.31 4.28
CA ILE A 16 -3.02 1.55 3.71
C ILE A 16 -2.66 1.35 2.23
N GLY A 17 -1.99 0.24 1.89
CA GLY A 17 -1.61 -0.02 0.51
C GLY A 17 -2.80 -0.24 -0.42
N LEU A 18 -3.82 -0.99 0.04
CA LEU A 18 -5.07 -1.16 -0.70
C LEU A 18 -5.77 0.17 -0.95
N LEU A 19 -5.94 1.00 0.10
CA LEU A 19 -6.59 2.30 -0.03
C LEU A 19 -5.83 3.23 -0.98
N ALA A 20 -4.50 3.26 -0.90
CA ALA A 20 -3.67 4.01 -1.85
C ALA A 20 -3.88 3.53 -3.29
N GLY A 21 -3.95 2.21 -3.52
CA GLY A 21 -4.23 1.64 -4.83
C GLY A 21 -5.62 2.04 -5.38
N LEU A 22 -6.66 1.99 -4.54
CA LEU A 22 -8.01 2.39 -4.95
C LEU A 22 -8.11 3.88 -5.31
N VAL A 23 -7.47 4.73 -4.52
CA VAL A 23 -7.38 6.18 -4.82
C VAL A 23 -6.67 6.42 -6.14
N LEU A 24 -5.56 5.73 -6.41
CA LEU A 24 -4.85 5.84 -7.68
C LEU A 24 -5.69 5.39 -8.86
N LEU A 25 -6.49 4.32 -8.72
CA LEU A 25 -7.44 3.88 -9.76
C LEU A 25 -8.49 4.95 -10.04
N ASP A 26 -9.07 5.58 -9.01
CA ASP A 26 -10.04 6.68 -9.15
C ASP A 26 -9.40 7.88 -9.88
N TYR A 27 -8.14 8.17 -9.61
CA TYR A 27 -7.39 9.22 -10.32
C TYR A 27 -6.97 8.83 -11.74
N GLY A 28 -7.31 7.60 -12.19
CA GLY A 28 -7.13 7.14 -13.56
C GLY A 28 -5.79 6.45 -13.87
N TYR A 29 -4.96 6.18 -12.86
CA TYR A 29 -3.77 5.35 -13.04
C TYR A 29 -4.16 3.89 -13.28
N GLN A 30 -3.51 3.21 -14.25
CA GLN A 30 -3.87 1.86 -14.66
C GLN A 30 -2.77 0.83 -14.40
N ASN A 31 -1.52 1.25 -14.30
CA ASN A 31 -0.37 0.35 -14.14
C ASN A 31 0.08 0.33 -12.67
N ILE A 32 -0.71 -0.33 -11.82
CA ILE A 32 -0.51 -0.38 -10.38
C ILE A 32 -0.12 -1.79 -9.95
N TRP A 33 1.05 -1.91 -9.32
CA TRP A 33 1.58 -3.14 -8.76
C TRP A 33 1.52 -3.11 -7.24
N ILE A 34 1.11 -4.22 -6.61
CA ILE A 34 1.08 -4.33 -5.15
C ILE A 34 1.90 -5.54 -4.69
N ALA A 35 2.96 -5.27 -3.94
CA ALA A 35 3.75 -6.29 -3.26
C ALA A 35 3.05 -6.74 -1.99
N GLU A 36 2.76 -8.04 -1.84
CA GLU A 36 2.15 -8.61 -0.64
C GLU A 36 2.65 -10.04 -0.43
N THR A 37 3.12 -10.36 0.76
CA THR A 37 3.64 -11.69 1.09
C THR A 37 2.55 -12.72 1.35
N ASN A 38 1.37 -12.27 1.78
CA ASN A 38 0.25 -13.14 2.12
C ASN A 38 -0.60 -13.45 0.88
N GLN A 39 -0.67 -14.73 0.51
CA GLN A 39 -1.40 -15.21 -0.67
C GLN A 39 -2.91 -14.89 -0.60
N LEU A 40 -3.53 -14.99 0.58
CA LEU A 40 -4.96 -14.69 0.74
C LEU A 40 -5.24 -13.21 0.46
N ARG A 41 -4.35 -12.32 0.95
CA ARG A 41 -4.45 -10.89 0.70
C ARG A 41 -4.21 -10.54 -0.76
N ARG A 42 -3.23 -11.18 -1.44
CA ARG A 42 -3.05 -10.99 -2.90
C ARG A 42 -4.31 -11.33 -3.66
N SER A 43 -4.88 -12.52 -3.41
CA SER A 43 -6.13 -12.95 -4.08
C SER A 43 -7.34 -12.05 -3.79
N MET A 44 -7.35 -11.37 -2.65
CA MET A 44 -8.36 -10.37 -2.31
C MET A 44 -8.14 -9.07 -3.10
N LEU A 45 -6.91 -8.58 -3.16
CA LEU A 45 -6.53 -7.35 -3.88
C LEU A 45 -6.95 -7.44 -5.35
N GLU A 46 -6.69 -8.57 -6.01
CA GLU A 46 -7.04 -8.83 -7.41
C GLU A 46 -8.56 -8.76 -7.69
N LYS A 47 -9.38 -8.97 -6.66
CA LYS A 47 -10.85 -8.87 -6.77
C LYS A 47 -11.38 -7.47 -6.51
N LEU A 48 -10.60 -6.63 -5.81
CA LEU A 48 -11.02 -5.30 -5.37
C LEU A 48 -10.65 -4.19 -6.35
N GLY A 49 -9.68 -4.44 -7.21
CA GLY A 49 -9.25 -3.46 -8.20
C GLY A 49 -8.40 -4.10 -9.30
N ASN A 50 -8.15 -3.34 -10.35
CA ASN A 50 -7.27 -3.77 -11.45
C ASN A 50 -5.80 -3.61 -11.04
N PHE A 51 -5.36 -4.44 -10.08
CA PHE A 51 -4.00 -4.47 -9.57
C PHE A 51 -3.23 -5.66 -10.12
N GLN A 52 -1.95 -5.46 -10.41
CA GLN A 52 -0.99 -6.54 -10.60
C GLN A 52 -0.37 -6.85 -9.24
N THR A 53 -0.60 -8.04 -8.70
CA THR A 53 -0.05 -8.42 -7.40
C THR A 53 1.15 -9.36 -7.56
N TYR A 54 2.11 -9.27 -6.65
CA TYR A 54 3.25 -10.17 -6.63
C TYR A 54 3.74 -10.44 -5.22
N ASP A 55 4.42 -11.58 -5.06
CA ASP A 55 5.16 -11.89 -3.84
C ASP A 55 6.55 -11.24 -3.91
N PRO A 56 6.90 -10.30 -3.04
CA PRO A 56 8.21 -9.63 -3.10
C PRO A 56 9.39 -10.57 -2.83
N ARG A 57 9.15 -11.79 -2.36
CA ARG A 57 10.18 -12.85 -2.23
C ARG A 57 10.53 -13.49 -3.57
N ASP A 58 9.67 -13.38 -4.57
CA ASP A 58 9.93 -13.75 -5.95
C ASP A 58 10.36 -12.49 -6.74
N THR A 59 11.65 -12.27 -6.80
CA THR A 59 12.22 -11.08 -7.46
C THR A 59 11.98 -11.06 -8.97
N ALA A 60 11.72 -12.22 -9.60
CA ALA A 60 11.43 -12.30 -11.03
C ALA A 60 10.05 -11.73 -11.38
N ALA A 61 9.12 -11.74 -10.42
CA ALA A 61 7.78 -11.18 -10.58
C ALA A 61 7.69 -9.67 -10.32
N SER A 62 8.76 -9.05 -9.82
CA SER A 62 8.77 -7.63 -9.44
C SER A 62 8.80 -6.71 -10.65
N PRO A 63 8.04 -5.58 -10.65
CA PRO A 63 8.16 -4.57 -11.69
C PRO A 63 9.57 -3.94 -11.68
N GLN A 64 9.98 -3.39 -12.82
CA GLN A 64 11.28 -2.71 -12.96
C GLN A 64 11.06 -1.28 -13.45
N ASN A 65 12.01 -0.39 -13.14
CA ASN A 65 11.97 1.00 -13.58
C ASN A 65 10.66 1.73 -13.20
N VAL A 66 10.26 1.57 -11.95
CA VAL A 66 9.01 2.11 -11.41
C VAL A 66 9.08 3.62 -11.28
N ASP A 67 8.08 4.34 -11.75
CA ASP A 67 8.02 5.81 -11.71
C ASP A 67 7.78 6.32 -10.28
N MET A 68 6.87 5.67 -9.56
CA MET A 68 6.53 6.02 -8.18
C MET A 68 6.41 4.76 -7.32
N ILE A 69 6.98 4.81 -6.13
CA ILE A 69 6.81 3.78 -5.12
C ILE A 69 6.12 4.36 -3.91
N ILE A 70 5.13 3.62 -3.38
CA ILE A 70 4.47 3.92 -2.11
C ILE A 70 4.87 2.81 -1.13
N ASP A 71 5.70 3.14 -0.14
CA ASP A 71 6.06 2.21 0.93
C ASP A 71 5.04 2.32 2.07
N ALA A 72 4.08 1.39 2.08
CA ALA A 72 3.01 1.30 3.08
C ALA A 72 3.37 0.39 4.27
N VAL A 73 4.58 -0.19 4.30
CA VAL A 73 5.10 -1.03 5.38
C VAL A 73 6.10 -0.28 6.24
N GLY A 74 7.13 0.31 5.62
CA GLY A 74 8.16 1.06 6.31
C GLY A 74 9.13 0.19 7.09
N SER A 75 9.56 -0.93 6.51
CA SER A 75 10.63 -1.78 7.04
C SER A 75 11.96 -1.55 6.31
N GLY A 76 13.07 -2.02 6.90
CA GLY A 76 14.36 -2.00 6.23
C GLY A 76 14.34 -2.71 4.87
N ASP A 77 13.59 -3.81 4.77
CA ASP A 77 13.47 -4.56 3.52
C ASP A 77 12.66 -3.81 2.46
N THR A 78 11.56 -3.17 2.84
CA THR A 78 10.76 -2.37 1.88
C THR A 78 11.50 -1.11 1.45
N ARG A 79 12.25 -0.44 2.33
CA ARG A 79 13.13 0.68 1.93
C ARG A 79 14.20 0.24 0.94
N ARG A 80 14.80 -0.95 1.14
CA ARG A 80 15.77 -1.53 0.20
C ARG A 80 15.12 -1.84 -1.15
N ALA A 81 13.96 -2.48 -1.13
CA ALA A 81 13.20 -2.78 -2.35
C ALA A 81 12.80 -1.50 -3.09
N ALA A 82 12.29 -0.48 -2.39
CA ALA A 82 11.95 0.81 -2.98
C ALA A 82 13.16 1.44 -3.67
N SER A 83 14.30 1.47 -2.97
CA SER A 83 15.54 2.01 -3.55
C SER A 83 15.98 1.26 -4.80
N ALA A 84 15.75 -0.06 -4.89
CA ALA A 84 16.15 -0.88 -6.02
C ALA A 84 15.21 -0.76 -7.24
N LEU A 85 13.90 -0.67 -7.01
CA LEU A 85 12.87 -0.74 -8.05
C LEU A 85 12.60 0.60 -8.73
N VAL A 86 12.75 1.72 -8.00
CA VAL A 86 12.48 3.05 -8.54
C VAL A 86 13.44 3.42 -9.66
N ARG A 87 12.95 4.02 -10.74
CA ARG A 87 13.78 4.50 -11.83
C ARG A 87 14.59 5.76 -11.46
N PRO A 88 15.64 6.11 -12.22
CA PRO A 88 16.26 7.41 -12.10
C PRO A 88 15.23 8.56 -12.26
N GLY A 89 15.32 9.58 -11.41
CA GLY A 89 14.36 10.68 -11.35
C GLY A 89 12.97 10.32 -10.82
N GLY A 90 12.76 9.09 -10.37
CA GLY A 90 11.49 8.62 -9.81
C GLY A 90 11.24 9.10 -8.37
N VAL A 91 10.09 8.69 -7.81
CA VAL A 91 9.63 9.14 -6.50
C VAL A 91 9.38 7.96 -5.57
N ILE A 92 9.83 8.06 -4.33
CA ILE A 92 9.47 7.15 -3.23
C ILE A 92 8.69 7.95 -2.20
N VAL A 93 7.43 7.53 -1.97
CA VAL A 93 6.57 8.05 -0.89
C VAL A 93 6.60 7.03 0.26
N HIS A 94 7.12 7.43 1.41
CA HIS A 94 7.30 6.58 2.58
C HIS A 94 6.23 6.91 3.63
N ILE A 95 5.35 5.96 3.92
CA ILE A 95 4.20 6.11 4.83
C ILE A 95 4.35 5.18 6.03
N GLY A 96 4.80 3.94 5.79
CA GLY A 96 4.87 2.89 6.80
C GLY A 96 5.89 3.18 7.90
N LEU A 97 5.66 2.65 9.11
CA LEU A 97 6.46 2.90 10.31
C LEU A 97 6.79 1.59 11.05
N GLN A 98 6.99 0.49 10.32
CA GLN A 98 7.19 -0.82 10.97
C GLN A 98 8.48 -0.89 11.78
N ASP A 99 9.57 -0.33 11.28
CA ASP A 99 10.86 -0.29 11.98
C ASP A 99 11.70 0.94 11.57
N ASN A 100 12.81 1.14 12.28
CA ASN A 100 13.81 2.18 12.02
C ASN A 100 15.16 1.61 11.54
N LEU A 101 15.17 0.38 11.03
CA LEU A 101 16.36 -0.25 10.51
C LEU A 101 16.81 0.41 9.19
N ASP A 102 18.06 0.13 8.79
CA ASP A 102 18.62 0.57 7.52
C ASP A 102 17.79 0.06 6.32
N GLY A 103 18.24 0.30 5.14
CA GLY A 103 17.62 -0.20 3.91
C GLY A 103 17.54 0.83 2.80
N LEU A 104 17.52 2.12 3.15
CA LEU A 104 17.52 3.18 2.16
C LEU A 104 18.90 3.32 1.50
N ASP A 105 18.97 3.19 0.18
CA ASP A 105 20.19 3.44 -0.58
C ASP A 105 20.35 4.94 -0.88
N SER A 106 20.86 5.70 0.10
CA SER A 106 21.06 7.14 -0.02
C SER A 106 22.06 7.50 -1.12
N ARG A 107 23.04 6.63 -1.40
CA ARG A 107 23.99 6.85 -2.49
C ARG A 107 23.28 6.81 -3.85
N ARG A 108 22.44 5.80 -4.08
CA ARG A 108 21.65 5.67 -5.31
C ARG A 108 20.67 6.82 -5.46
N ILE A 109 19.99 7.22 -4.37
CA ILE A 109 19.07 8.36 -4.36
C ILE A 109 19.77 9.61 -4.89
N THR A 110 20.96 9.91 -4.37
CA THR A 110 21.74 11.07 -4.80
C THR A 110 22.21 10.96 -6.26
N LEU A 111 22.77 9.80 -6.65
CA LEU A 111 23.34 9.63 -7.99
C LEU A 111 22.30 9.57 -9.10
N GLN A 112 21.06 9.20 -8.78
CA GLN A 112 19.98 9.05 -9.75
C GLN A 112 18.85 10.07 -9.58
N GLU A 113 19.08 11.11 -8.78
CA GLU A 113 18.13 12.23 -8.58
C GLU A 113 16.73 11.75 -8.14
N ILE A 114 16.68 10.68 -7.32
CA ILE A 114 15.43 10.11 -6.81
C ILE A 114 14.88 11.02 -5.70
N THR A 115 13.58 11.31 -5.75
CA THR A 115 12.89 12.00 -4.67
C THR A 115 12.42 11.01 -3.61
N PHE A 116 12.88 11.16 -2.36
CA PHE A 116 12.34 10.43 -1.21
C PHE A 116 11.52 11.37 -0.35
N LYS A 117 10.22 11.05 -0.18
CA LYS A 117 9.28 11.89 0.57
C LYS A 117 8.60 11.09 1.68
N GLY A 118 8.87 11.47 2.93
CA GLY A 118 8.07 11.00 4.06
C GLY A 118 6.71 11.70 4.07
N THR A 119 5.67 10.98 4.45
CA THR A 119 4.33 11.54 4.69
C THR A 119 3.74 10.99 5.98
N TYR A 120 3.01 11.85 6.70
CA TYR A 120 2.43 11.51 8.01
C TYR A 120 1.06 12.16 8.17
N CYS A 121 0.09 11.38 8.65
CA CYS A 121 -1.28 11.82 8.85
C CYS A 121 -1.93 12.41 7.57
N TYR A 122 -2.72 13.46 7.74
CA TYR A 122 -3.51 14.09 6.67
C TYR A 122 -3.74 15.56 6.99
N ARG A 123 -4.06 16.33 5.95
CA ARG A 123 -4.55 17.71 6.05
C ARG A 123 -6.07 17.71 5.92
N ASN A 124 -6.72 18.84 6.23
CA ASN A 124 -8.18 18.97 6.11
C ASN A 124 -8.67 18.67 4.68
N ASP A 125 -7.94 19.09 3.67
CA ASP A 125 -8.27 18.83 2.27
C ASP A 125 -8.21 17.33 1.93
N ASP A 126 -7.22 16.61 2.47
CA ASP A 126 -7.09 15.17 2.30
C ASP A 126 -8.28 14.43 2.96
N PHE A 127 -8.74 14.92 4.10
CA PHE A 127 -9.92 14.37 4.77
C PHE A 127 -11.21 14.61 3.97
N ALA A 128 -11.39 15.83 3.44
CA ALA A 128 -12.52 16.15 2.58
C ALA A 128 -12.56 15.28 1.32
N GLU A 129 -11.40 15.05 0.70
CA GLU A 129 -11.28 14.17 -0.45
C GLU A 129 -11.58 12.72 -0.11
N ALA A 130 -11.10 12.21 1.03
CA ALA A 130 -11.43 10.85 1.50
C ALA A 130 -12.95 10.66 1.70
N LEU A 131 -13.65 11.67 2.24
CA LEU A 131 -15.10 11.64 2.36
C LEU A 131 -15.81 11.64 1.00
N ARG A 132 -15.31 12.40 0.03
CA ARG A 132 -15.84 12.39 -1.34
C ARG A 132 -15.71 11.00 -1.95
N LEU A 133 -14.54 10.39 -1.89
CA LEU A 133 -14.26 9.06 -2.43
C LEU A 133 -15.15 7.97 -1.80
N LEU A 134 -15.39 8.06 -0.49
CA LEU A 134 -16.30 7.16 0.22
C LEU A 134 -17.76 7.37 -0.21
N HIS A 135 -18.18 8.62 -0.35
CA HIS A 135 -19.55 8.97 -0.75
C HIS A 135 -19.86 8.53 -2.18
N GLU A 136 -18.92 8.68 -3.09
CA GLU A 136 -19.07 8.29 -4.49
C GLU A 136 -18.85 6.79 -4.72
N GLY A 137 -18.43 6.04 -3.69
CA GLY A 137 -18.19 4.61 -3.76
C GLY A 137 -16.91 4.21 -4.49
N ALA A 138 -16.03 5.17 -4.80
CA ALA A 138 -14.71 4.91 -5.37
C ALA A 138 -13.82 4.12 -4.39
N VAL A 139 -14.00 4.37 -3.11
CA VAL A 139 -13.39 3.61 -2.01
C VAL A 139 -14.50 3.03 -1.15
N THR A 140 -14.46 1.73 -0.88
CA THR A 140 -15.46 1.02 -0.08
C THR A 140 -14.80 0.04 0.88
N GLY A 141 -15.44 -0.25 2.03
CA GLY A 141 -15.03 -1.31 2.95
C GLY A 141 -15.45 -2.72 2.51
N SER A 142 -16.30 -2.83 1.49
CA SER A 142 -16.83 -4.11 1.03
C SER A 142 -15.73 -5.03 0.50
N GLY A 143 -15.72 -6.27 0.97
CA GLY A 143 -14.82 -7.32 0.49
C GLY A 143 -13.43 -7.37 1.15
N TRP A 144 -13.08 -6.39 2.00
CA TRP A 144 -11.78 -6.37 2.69
C TRP A 144 -11.83 -5.95 4.16
N VAL A 145 -13.00 -5.57 4.65
CA VAL A 145 -13.25 -5.29 6.06
C VAL A 145 -14.08 -6.42 6.65
N ASP A 146 -13.64 -6.94 7.80
CA ASP A 146 -14.38 -7.90 8.62
C ASP A 146 -14.94 -7.17 9.84
N VAL A 147 -16.20 -7.41 10.18
CA VAL A 147 -16.86 -6.79 11.35
C VAL A 147 -17.13 -7.88 12.37
N ARG A 148 -16.66 -7.70 13.59
CA ARG A 148 -16.79 -8.67 14.68
C ARG A 148 -17.31 -8.02 15.95
N PRO A 149 -17.98 -8.77 16.84
CA PRO A 149 -18.31 -8.29 18.17
C PRO A 149 -17.08 -7.84 18.95
N LEU A 150 -17.23 -6.86 19.83
CA LEU A 150 -16.13 -6.39 20.70
C LEU A 150 -15.49 -7.52 21.51
N ALA A 151 -16.28 -8.50 21.94
CA ALA A 151 -15.82 -9.67 22.70
C ALA A 151 -14.75 -10.50 21.94
N ASP A 152 -14.74 -10.44 20.62
CA ASP A 152 -13.79 -11.16 19.76
C ASP A 152 -12.46 -10.38 19.55
N GLY A 153 -12.26 -9.26 20.21
CA GLY A 153 -11.11 -8.40 20.01
C GLY A 153 -9.76 -9.11 20.13
N ALA A 154 -9.58 -9.94 21.18
CA ALA A 154 -8.34 -10.71 21.37
C ALA A 154 -8.08 -11.66 20.19
N LYS A 155 -9.14 -12.37 19.73
CA LYS A 155 -9.05 -13.26 18.59
C LYS A 155 -8.77 -12.49 17.29
N ALA A 156 -9.36 -11.32 17.11
CA ALA A 156 -9.13 -10.47 15.97
C ALA A 156 -7.65 -10.07 15.82
N PHE A 157 -6.99 -9.70 16.92
CA PHE A 157 -5.55 -9.42 16.93
C PHE A 157 -4.72 -10.65 16.55
N GLN A 158 -5.05 -11.83 17.09
CA GLN A 158 -4.36 -13.08 16.74
C GLN A 158 -4.52 -13.42 15.26
N ASP A 159 -5.73 -13.30 14.71
CA ASP A 159 -6.01 -13.63 13.31
C ASP A 159 -5.28 -12.68 12.35
N ILE A 160 -5.19 -11.38 12.67
CA ILE A 160 -4.39 -10.42 11.90
C ILE A 160 -2.90 -10.77 11.98
N HIS A 161 -2.39 -11.06 13.18
CA HIS A 161 -0.98 -11.43 13.38
C HIS A 161 -0.60 -12.70 12.62
N ASN A 162 -1.49 -13.71 12.63
CA ASN A 162 -1.28 -14.97 11.93
C ASN A 162 -1.55 -14.88 10.41
N GLY A 163 -2.00 -13.73 9.89
CA GLY A 163 -2.31 -13.54 8.48
C GLY A 163 -3.54 -14.34 8.00
N THR A 164 -4.44 -14.74 8.89
CA THR A 164 -5.66 -15.52 8.60
C THR A 164 -6.91 -14.65 8.47
N ALA A 165 -6.77 -13.34 8.70
CA ALA A 165 -7.83 -12.36 8.57
C ALA A 165 -7.58 -11.40 7.40
N PRO A 166 -8.64 -10.73 6.89
CA PRO A 166 -8.47 -9.62 5.95
C PRO A 166 -7.66 -8.48 6.61
N PRO A 167 -7.17 -7.52 5.83
CA PRO A 167 -6.24 -6.49 6.33
C PRO A 167 -6.87 -5.53 7.36
N LYS A 168 -8.18 -5.53 7.53
CA LYS A 168 -8.88 -4.69 8.49
C LYS A 168 -10.02 -5.44 9.18
N ILE A 169 -10.02 -5.40 10.51
CA ILE A 169 -11.15 -5.82 11.35
C ILE A 169 -11.71 -4.59 12.07
N ILE A 170 -13.02 -4.45 12.07
CA ILE A 170 -13.76 -3.47 12.86
C ILE A 170 -14.45 -4.21 14.00
N LEU A 171 -14.29 -3.73 15.22
CA LEU A 171 -14.99 -4.28 16.38
C LEU A 171 -16.28 -3.49 16.59
N ASP A 172 -17.42 -4.18 16.48
CA ASP A 172 -18.73 -3.63 16.76
C ASP A 172 -18.95 -3.58 18.27
N ILE A 173 -19.12 -2.39 18.81
CA ILE A 173 -19.36 -2.15 20.23
C ILE A 173 -20.85 -2.31 20.62
N THR A 174 -21.72 -2.51 19.64
CA THR A 174 -23.16 -2.64 19.83
C THR A 174 -23.67 -4.08 19.71
N ALA A 175 -22.80 -4.99 19.30
CA ALA A 175 -23.10 -6.42 19.09
C ALA A 175 -22.62 -7.29 20.27
#